data_d7c5b3497d222aa452bfd1bb843baf6a
#
_entry.id   d7c5b3497d222aa452bfd1bb843baf6a
#
_cell.length_a   1.000
_cell.length_b   1.000
_cell.length_c   1.000
_cell.angle_alpha   90.00
_cell.angle_beta   90.00
_cell.angle_gamma   90.00
#
_symmetry.space_group_name_H-M   'P 1'
#
loop_
_entity.id
_entity.type
_entity.pdbx_description
1 polymer ?
#
loop_
_entity_poly.entity_id
_entity_poly.type
_entity_poly.pdbx_seq_one_letter_code
_entity_poly.pdbx_strand_id
1 'polypeptide(L)'
;IGLIKKSDKGKYYDKYRNRIIFPIINHYGNVIGFGGRSIDDQMPKYLNSPESDIFKKRYNLYGLNVYKRQKNKDIVLVEGYMDVIALNNHGIDYAVASLGTALTLDQAKLIKRYADNVYICYDRDSAGIKATDKAVEIFLNIGIVAKVIVLEDGLDPDEFIKKYGKEKFLEKKGEALDSYNYKYNKILDIYSKANQNEKFEKLDLFIEFLSSIDKELTREIFINNVSTLFSIDKSTLNEAINKYSTDTGNKDKFNYSKKANITIVPS
;
A
#
# COMPACT_ATOMS: atom_id res chain seq x y z
N ILE A 1 -1.25 12.33 -25.72
CA ILE A 1 -0.20 12.13 -24.69
C ILE A 1 -0.10 13.36 -23.77
N GLY A 2 -0.60 14.57 -24.19
CA GLY A 2 -0.69 15.77 -23.34
C GLY A 2 0.64 16.45 -23.03
N LEU A 3 1.54 16.52 -23.99
CA LEU A 3 2.80 17.26 -23.88
C LEU A 3 2.60 18.77 -24.02
N ILE A 4 1.57 19.17 -24.80
CA ILE A 4 1.23 20.56 -25.08
C ILE A 4 -0.14 20.87 -24.47
N LYS A 5 -0.30 22.06 -23.93
CA LYS A 5 -1.56 22.60 -23.40
C LYS A 5 -1.93 23.88 -24.14
N LYS A 6 -3.21 24.09 -24.39
CA LYS A 6 -3.76 25.33 -24.94
C LYS A 6 -4.20 26.23 -23.80
N SER A 7 -3.75 27.48 -23.79
CA SER A 7 -4.19 28.50 -22.83
C SER A 7 -5.59 29.00 -23.20
N ASP A 8 -6.26 29.67 -22.25
CA ASP A 8 -7.56 30.30 -22.47
C ASP A 8 -7.51 31.38 -23.58
N LYS A 9 -6.34 31.97 -23.82
CA LYS A 9 -6.07 32.91 -24.92
C LYS A 9 -5.72 32.22 -26.25
N GLY A 10 -5.90 30.91 -26.34
CA GLY A 10 -5.70 30.13 -27.57
C GLY A 10 -4.24 29.80 -27.92
N LYS A 11 -3.25 30.23 -27.14
CA LYS A 11 -1.82 29.93 -27.37
C LYS A 11 -1.46 28.57 -26.84
N TYR A 12 -0.66 27.82 -27.61
CA TYR A 12 -0.09 26.54 -27.20
C TYR A 12 1.20 26.76 -26.40
N TYR A 13 1.43 25.91 -25.38
CA TYR A 13 2.64 25.92 -24.58
C TYR A 13 2.98 24.51 -24.06
N ASP A 14 4.26 24.29 -23.80
CA ASP A 14 4.75 23.02 -23.24
C ASP A 14 4.22 22.81 -21.82
N LYS A 15 3.59 21.67 -21.60
CA LYS A 15 3.00 21.33 -20.30
C LYS A 15 4.06 21.09 -19.22
N TYR A 16 5.20 20.52 -19.60
CA TYR A 16 6.24 20.06 -18.70
C TYR A 16 7.44 21.02 -18.62
N ARG A 17 7.18 22.31 -18.51
CA ARG A 17 8.25 23.29 -18.41
C ARG A 17 9.03 23.14 -17.11
N ASN A 18 10.36 23.17 -17.20
CA ASN A 18 11.29 23.07 -16.08
C ASN A 18 11.07 21.81 -15.24
N ARG A 19 10.97 20.66 -15.91
CA ARG A 19 10.72 19.36 -15.29
C ARG A 19 11.59 18.26 -15.87
N ILE A 20 12.06 17.37 -15.00
CA ILE A 20 12.63 16.10 -15.41
C ILE A 20 11.46 15.21 -15.85
N ILE A 21 11.59 14.63 -17.05
CA ILE A 21 10.53 13.82 -17.66
C ILE A 21 10.81 12.33 -17.47
N PHE A 22 9.80 11.62 -17.02
CA PHE A 22 9.80 10.17 -16.85
C PHE A 22 8.78 9.56 -17.83
N PRO A 23 9.21 8.76 -18.83
CA PRO A 23 8.27 8.07 -19.67
C PRO A 23 7.51 7.02 -18.86
N ILE A 24 6.19 7.01 -19.01
CA ILE A 24 5.33 5.98 -18.44
C ILE A 24 5.17 4.91 -19.51
N ILE A 25 5.70 3.73 -19.21
CA ILE A 25 5.75 2.59 -20.14
C ILE A 25 4.83 1.49 -19.62
N ASN A 26 3.92 1.03 -20.46
CA ASN A 26 3.00 -0.05 -20.09
C ASN A 26 3.73 -1.42 -20.08
N HIS A 27 3.02 -2.43 -19.59
CA HIS A 27 3.55 -3.80 -19.50
C HIS A 27 3.85 -4.46 -20.87
N TYR A 28 3.45 -3.83 -21.99
CA TYR A 28 3.82 -4.26 -23.35
C TYR A 28 5.11 -3.59 -23.85
N GLY A 29 5.65 -2.58 -23.15
CA GLY A 29 6.83 -1.84 -23.55
C GLY A 29 6.54 -0.56 -24.33
N ASN A 30 5.28 -0.16 -24.49
CA ASN A 30 4.89 1.05 -25.20
C ASN A 30 4.85 2.26 -24.27
N VAL A 31 5.37 3.41 -24.71
CA VAL A 31 5.22 4.68 -24.01
C VAL A 31 3.77 5.16 -24.15
N ILE A 32 3.07 5.26 -23.04
CA ILE A 32 1.63 5.62 -22.96
C ILE A 32 1.40 7.01 -22.37
N GLY A 33 2.39 7.59 -21.72
CA GLY A 33 2.31 8.90 -21.06
C GLY A 33 3.65 9.33 -20.49
N PHE A 34 3.62 10.46 -19.80
CA PHE A 34 4.79 11.03 -19.15
C PHE A 34 4.46 11.49 -17.73
N GLY A 35 5.39 11.32 -16.81
CA GLY A 35 5.47 12.00 -15.55
C GLY A 35 6.51 13.11 -15.62
N GLY A 36 6.34 14.18 -14.86
CA GLY A 36 7.33 15.26 -14.77
C GLY A 36 7.51 15.71 -13.32
N ARG A 37 8.76 15.67 -12.82
CA ARG A 37 9.12 16.23 -11.51
C ARG A 37 9.70 17.62 -11.70
N SER A 38 9.20 18.60 -10.94
CA SER A 38 9.74 19.97 -10.96
C SER A 38 11.22 19.99 -10.54
N ILE A 39 12.02 20.81 -11.21
CA ILE A 39 13.43 21.05 -10.86
C ILE A 39 13.51 22.13 -9.76
N ASP A 40 12.62 23.13 -9.79
CA ASP A 40 12.65 24.32 -8.93
C ASP A 40 11.56 24.30 -7.86
N ASP A 41 11.12 23.14 -7.42
CA ASP A 41 10.03 22.97 -6.44
C ASP A 41 8.70 23.68 -6.79
N GLN A 42 8.48 24.01 -8.07
CA GLN A 42 7.20 24.54 -8.53
C GLN A 42 6.07 23.55 -8.34
N MET A 43 4.98 24.02 -7.77
CA MET A 43 3.78 23.18 -7.61
C MET A 43 3.06 22.98 -8.96
N PRO A 44 2.51 21.80 -9.21
CA PRO A 44 2.65 20.60 -8.40
C PRO A 44 4.04 19.95 -8.54
N LYS A 45 4.60 19.41 -7.45
CA LYS A 45 5.91 18.74 -7.44
C LYS A 45 5.99 17.65 -8.53
N TYR A 46 4.92 16.89 -8.69
CA TYR A 46 4.77 15.88 -9.75
C TYR A 46 3.57 16.20 -10.64
N LEU A 47 3.76 16.02 -11.94
CA LEU A 47 2.74 16.25 -12.96
C LEU A 47 2.70 15.06 -13.92
N ASN A 48 1.57 14.38 -14.02
CA ASN A 48 1.38 13.27 -14.96
C ASN A 48 0.62 13.72 -16.22
N SER A 49 0.76 12.92 -17.29
CA SER A 49 -0.12 13.01 -18.45
C SER A 49 -1.59 12.92 -18.01
N PRO A 50 -2.51 13.61 -18.71
CA PRO A 50 -3.93 13.41 -18.48
C PRO A 50 -4.34 11.99 -18.89
N GLU A 51 -5.48 11.52 -18.35
CA GLU A 51 -6.14 10.31 -18.84
C GLU A 51 -6.41 10.42 -20.33
N SER A 52 -6.27 9.32 -21.05
CA SER A 52 -6.55 9.22 -22.48
C SER A 52 -6.92 7.78 -22.85
N ASP A 53 -7.25 7.53 -24.11
CA ASP A 53 -7.58 6.17 -24.58
C ASP A 53 -6.40 5.19 -24.40
N ILE A 54 -5.17 5.69 -24.50
CA ILE A 54 -3.96 4.87 -24.34
C ILE A 54 -3.37 4.90 -22.92
N PHE A 55 -3.74 5.87 -22.09
CA PHE A 55 -3.22 6.03 -20.73
C PHE A 55 -4.34 6.17 -19.71
N LYS A 56 -4.54 5.13 -18.92
CA LYS A 56 -5.43 5.13 -17.76
C LYS A 56 -4.64 4.68 -16.54
N LYS A 57 -4.41 5.59 -15.59
CA LYS A 57 -3.59 5.34 -14.39
C LYS A 57 -4.03 4.10 -13.63
N ARG A 58 -5.35 3.91 -13.50
CA ARG A 58 -5.95 2.79 -12.75
C ARG A 58 -5.55 1.41 -13.26
N TYR A 59 -5.07 1.28 -14.49
CA TYR A 59 -4.68 0.01 -15.12
C TYR A 59 -3.18 -0.16 -15.32
N ASN A 60 -2.38 0.83 -14.94
CA ASN A 60 -0.95 0.84 -15.22
C ASN A 60 -0.14 1.03 -13.94
N LEU A 61 1.06 0.46 -13.91
CA LEU A 61 2.04 0.59 -12.85
C LEU A 61 3.36 1.04 -13.47
N TYR A 62 4.04 2.00 -12.83
CA TYR A 62 5.38 2.40 -13.19
C TYR A 62 6.38 1.28 -12.84
N GLY A 63 7.36 1.02 -13.68
CA GLY A 63 8.39 0.00 -13.46
C GLY A 63 8.00 -1.44 -13.86
N LEU A 64 6.72 -1.72 -14.13
CA LEU A 64 6.27 -3.09 -14.45
C LEU A 64 6.88 -3.62 -15.76
N ASN A 65 7.22 -2.75 -16.71
CA ASN A 65 7.91 -3.12 -17.94
C ASN A 65 9.36 -3.59 -17.70
N VAL A 66 10.00 -3.10 -16.65
CA VAL A 66 11.34 -3.54 -16.21
C VAL A 66 11.21 -4.88 -15.51
N TYR A 67 10.32 -5.00 -14.55
CA TYR A 67 10.02 -6.22 -13.80
C TYR A 67 9.77 -7.43 -14.71
N LYS A 68 8.99 -7.29 -15.78
CA LYS A 68 8.67 -8.38 -16.71
C LYS A 68 9.89 -9.06 -17.36
N ARG A 69 11.02 -8.38 -17.38
CA ARG A 69 12.28 -8.92 -17.92
C ARG A 69 13.05 -9.75 -16.90
N GLN A 70 12.58 -9.78 -15.65
CA GLN A 70 13.24 -10.47 -14.56
C GLN A 70 12.63 -11.86 -14.30
N LYS A 71 13.44 -12.74 -13.72
CA LYS A 71 12.98 -14.07 -13.27
C LYS A 71 12.45 -14.06 -11.85
N ASN A 72 12.53 -12.93 -11.15
CA ASN A 72 12.07 -12.77 -9.79
C ASN A 72 10.54 -12.86 -9.74
N LYS A 73 10.04 -13.53 -8.71
CA LYS A 73 8.60 -13.68 -8.43
C LYS A 73 8.11 -12.73 -7.34
N ASP A 74 8.97 -11.87 -6.83
CA ASP A 74 8.65 -10.85 -5.86
C ASP A 74 8.35 -9.53 -6.56
N ILE A 75 7.37 -8.78 -6.05
CA ILE A 75 7.15 -7.37 -6.37
C ILE A 75 7.19 -6.54 -5.09
N VAL A 76 7.89 -5.42 -5.12
CA VAL A 76 7.83 -4.36 -4.11
C VAL A 76 7.01 -3.20 -4.66
N LEU A 77 5.85 -2.96 -4.06
CA LEU A 77 4.98 -1.84 -4.38
C LEU A 77 5.36 -0.64 -3.52
N VAL A 78 5.73 0.47 -4.18
CA VAL A 78 6.10 1.76 -3.57
C VAL A 78 5.17 2.87 -4.05
N GLU A 79 5.28 4.09 -3.50
CA GLU A 79 4.36 5.19 -3.83
C GLU A 79 4.69 5.87 -5.16
N GLY A 80 5.96 6.18 -5.40
CA GLY A 80 6.40 7.03 -6.50
C GLY A 80 7.44 6.42 -7.43
N TYR A 81 7.61 7.05 -8.58
CA TYR A 81 8.62 6.58 -9.54
C TYR A 81 10.05 6.88 -9.09
N MET A 82 10.27 7.82 -8.17
CA MET A 82 11.60 8.06 -7.60
C MET A 82 12.05 6.88 -6.76
N ASP A 83 11.13 6.31 -5.95
CA ASP A 83 11.40 5.11 -5.16
C ASP A 83 11.74 3.93 -6.07
N VAL A 84 10.95 3.73 -7.16
CA VAL A 84 11.24 2.68 -8.14
C VAL A 84 12.61 2.86 -8.76
N ILE A 85 12.96 4.08 -9.17
CA ILE A 85 14.25 4.37 -9.80
C ILE A 85 15.40 4.17 -8.82
N ALA A 86 15.26 4.64 -7.59
CA ALA A 86 16.29 4.49 -6.55
C ALA A 86 16.52 3.02 -6.21
N LEU A 87 15.46 2.26 -5.99
CA LEU A 87 15.53 0.82 -5.74
C LEU A 87 16.18 0.08 -6.93
N ASN A 88 15.76 0.37 -8.17
CA ASN A 88 16.35 -0.22 -9.36
C ASN A 88 17.86 0.09 -9.50
N ASN A 89 18.27 1.32 -9.25
CA ASN A 89 19.68 1.73 -9.31
C ASN A 89 20.55 1.01 -8.27
N HIS A 90 19.95 0.51 -7.20
CA HIS A 90 20.61 -0.30 -6.18
C HIS A 90 20.39 -1.81 -6.38
N GLY A 91 19.87 -2.24 -7.54
CA GLY A 91 19.69 -3.65 -7.89
C GLY A 91 18.47 -4.31 -7.23
N ILE A 92 17.44 -3.53 -6.86
CA ILE A 92 16.10 -4.00 -6.51
C ILE A 92 15.19 -3.74 -7.72
N ASP A 93 15.36 -4.51 -8.78
CA ASP A 93 14.76 -4.33 -10.11
C ASP A 93 13.32 -4.88 -10.23
N TYR A 94 12.71 -5.21 -9.10
CA TYR A 94 11.33 -5.69 -8.97
C TYR A 94 10.43 -4.70 -8.20
N ALA A 95 10.81 -3.43 -8.15
CA ALA A 95 9.99 -2.35 -7.61
C ALA A 95 9.00 -1.82 -8.66
N VAL A 96 7.76 -1.54 -8.23
CA VAL A 96 6.72 -0.91 -9.05
C VAL A 96 5.98 0.15 -8.23
N ALA A 97 5.43 1.16 -8.91
CA ALA A 97 4.65 2.20 -8.23
C ALA A 97 3.30 2.46 -8.89
N SER A 98 2.34 2.92 -8.09
CA SER A 98 1.13 3.55 -8.57
C SER A 98 1.46 4.93 -9.19
N LEU A 99 0.57 5.45 -10.02
CA LEU A 99 0.84 6.65 -10.82
C LEU A 99 0.25 7.92 -10.18
N GLY A 100 0.64 8.20 -8.93
CA GLY A 100 0.15 9.36 -8.18
C GLY A 100 -1.32 9.20 -7.74
N THR A 101 -1.74 7.97 -7.51
CA THR A 101 -3.05 7.60 -6.96
C THR A 101 -2.87 6.45 -5.98
N ALA A 102 -3.80 6.28 -5.04
CA ALA A 102 -3.83 5.05 -4.24
C ALA A 102 -3.95 3.81 -5.13
N LEU A 103 -3.43 2.68 -4.66
CA LEU A 103 -3.54 1.38 -5.35
C LEU A 103 -5.01 1.10 -5.72
N THR A 104 -5.23 0.66 -6.94
CA THR A 104 -6.55 0.24 -7.41
C THR A 104 -6.67 -1.28 -7.44
N LEU A 105 -7.91 -1.78 -7.44
CA LEU A 105 -8.17 -3.22 -7.60
C LEU A 105 -7.63 -3.75 -8.93
N ASP A 106 -7.69 -2.95 -10.00
CA ASP A 106 -7.19 -3.34 -11.32
C ASP A 106 -5.65 -3.47 -11.32
N GLN A 107 -4.96 -2.55 -10.64
CA GLN A 107 -3.50 -2.64 -10.45
C GLN A 107 -3.11 -3.83 -9.58
N ALA A 108 -3.85 -4.11 -8.51
CA ALA A 108 -3.61 -5.29 -7.67
C ALA A 108 -3.82 -6.61 -8.46
N LYS A 109 -4.87 -6.70 -9.28
CA LYS A 109 -5.08 -7.82 -10.21
C LYS A 109 -3.97 -7.92 -11.25
N LEU A 110 -3.42 -6.80 -11.70
CA LEU A 110 -2.28 -6.79 -12.62
C LEU A 110 -1.04 -7.36 -11.93
N ILE A 111 -0.72 -6.93 -10.71
CA ILE A 111 0.38 -7.47 -9.89
C ILE A 111 0.23 -8.99 -9.72
N LYS A 112 -0.97 -9.47 -9.39
CA LYS A 112 -1.28 -10.90 -9.19
C LYS A 112 -0.90 -11.78 -10.39
N ARG A 113 -0.90 -11.24 -11.61
CA ARG A 113 -0.52 -12.00 -12.82
C ARG A 113 0.99 -12.22 -12.97
N TYR A 114 1.78 -11.42 -12.28
CA TYR A 114 3.23 -11.38 -12.48
C TYR A 114 4.02 -11.86 -11.27
N ALA A 115 3.50 -11.68 -10.05
CA ALA A 115 4.21 -11.96 -8.81
C ALA A 115 3.53 -13.02 -7.97
N ASP A 116 4.35 -13.86 -7.35
CA ASP A 116 3.91 -14.84 -6.35
C ASP A 116 3.94 -14.21 -4.94
N ASN A 117 4.89 -13.29 -4.69
CA ASN A 117 5.01 -12.55 -3.44
C ASN A 117 4.88 -11.04 -3.68
N VAL A 118 4.08 -10.39 -2.87
CA VAL A 118 3.85 -8.94 -2.91
C VAL A 118 4.31 -8.31 -1.62
N TYR A 119 5.16 -7.29 -1.73
CA TYR A 119 5.63 -6.46 -0.63
C TYR A 119 5.11 -5.05 -0.83
N ILE A 120 4.63 -4.42 0.23
CA ILE A 120 4.19 -3.02 0.26
C ILE A 120 5.25 -2.26 1.05
N CYS A 121 5.82 -1.22 0.45
CA CYS A 121 6.81 -0.36 1.08
C CYS A 121 6.45 1.10 0.78
N TYR A 122 5.49 1.65 1.52
CA TYR A 122 5.02 3.01 1.42
C TYR A 122 5.64 3.90 2.49
N ASP A 123 5.50 5.21 2.32
CA ASP A 123 5.99 6.21 3.25
C ASP A 123 5.38 6.03 4.64
N ARG A 124 6.08 6.47 5.66
CA ARG A 124 5.62 6.33 7.05
C ARG A 124 4.84 7.53 7.58
N ASP A 125 4.53 8.47 6.73
CA ASP A 125 3.63 9.57 7.08
C ASP A 125 2.17 9.08 7.21
N SER A 126 1.29 9.96 7.69
CA SER A 126 -0.12 9.61 7.90
C SER A 126 -0.85 9.22 6.62
N ALA A 127 -0.42 9.71 5.46
CA ALA A 127 -1.01 9.38 4.16
C ALA A 127 -0.54 8.01 3.69
N GLY A 128 0.77 7.71 3.80
CA GLY A 128 1.36 6.43 3.45
C GLY A 128 0.86 5.29 4.32
N ILE A 129 0.67 5.51 5.64
CA ILE A 129 0.05 4.52 6.54
C ILE A 129 -1.38 4.18 6.06
N LYS A 130 -2.20 5.19 5.74
CA LYS A 130 -3.56 4.96 5.21
C LYS A 130 -3.54 4.26 3.85
N ALA A 131 -2.58 4.61 3.01
CA ALA A 131 -2.38 3.95 1.72
C ALA A 131 -1.97 2.48 1.89
N THR A 132 -1.10 2.17 2.86
CA THR A 132 -0.70 0.81 3.23
C THR A 132 -1.92 0.00 3.71
N ASP A 133 -2.73 0.54 4.62
CA ASP A 133 -3.95 -0.12 5.10
C ASP A 133 -4.86 -0.51 3.94
N LYS A 134 -5.13 0.46 3.05
CA LYS A 134 -5.97 0.23 1.88
C LYS A 134 -5.38 -0.78 0.91
N ALA A 135 -4.07 -0.76 0.69
CA ALA A 135 -3.39 -1.71 -0.18
C ALA A 135 -3.47 -3.14 0.39
N VAL A 136 -3.23 -3.30 1.71
CA VAL A 136 -3.40 -4.58 2.42
C VAL A 136 -4.82 -5.13 2.22
N GLU A 137 -5.85 -4.30 2.40
CA GLU A 137 -7.24 -4.70 2.20
C GLU A 137 -7.52 -5.13 0.76
N ILE A 138 -7.07 -4.36 -0.23
CA ILE A 138 -7.25 -4.68 -1.65
C ILE A 138 -6.61 -6.02 -1.99
N PHE A 139 -5.40 -6.29 -1.49
CA PHE A 139 -4.72 -7.56 -1.74
C PHE A 139 -5.40 -8.74 -1.06
N LEU A 140 -5.82 -8.61 0.20
CA LEU A 140 -6.59 -9.66 0.89
C LEU A 140 -7.88 -9.99 0.15
N ASN A 141 -8.60 -8.98 -0.37
CA ASN A 141 -9.84 -9.16 -1.15
C ASN A 141 -9.68 -10.00 -2.41
N ILE A 142 -8.49 -10.02 -2.99
CA ILE A 142 -8.19 -10.84 -4.17
C ILE A 142 -7.42 -12.11 -3.82
N GLY A 143 -7.34 -12.45 -2.53
CA GLY A 143 -6.69 -13.67 -2.03
C GLY A 143 -5.16 -13.61 -2.03
N ILE A 144 -4.57 -12.41 -1.91
CA ILE A 144 -3.12 -12.23 -1.74
C ILE A 144 -2.84 -11.77 -0.31
N VAL A 145 -2.01 -12.51 0.40
CA VAL A 145 -1.43 -12.08 1.68
C VAL A 145 -0.15 -11.32 1.36
N ALA A 146 -0.27 -10.00 1.17
CA ALA A 146 0.89 -9.14 0.95
C ALA A 146 1.70 -8.98 2.24
N LYS A 147 2.97 -8.62 2.12
CA LYS A 147 3.87 -8.35 3.25
C LYS A 147 4.18 -6.86 3.30
N VAL A 148 4.18 -6.26 4.48
CA VAL A 148 4.47 -4.84 4.69
C VAL A 148 5.91 -4.68 5.17
N ILE A 149 6.73 -3.98 4.38
CA ILE A 149 8.07 -3.59 4.76
C ILE A 149 7.97 -2.29 5.56
N VAL A 150 8.51 -2.29 6.78
CA VAL A 150 8.57 -1.13 7.66
C VAL A 150 10.01 -0.64 7.69
N LEU A 151 10.26 0.54 7.09
CA LEU A 151 11.57 1.17 7.10
C LEU A 151 11.77 1.96 8.41
N GLU A 152 13.02 2.11 8.82
CA GLU A 152 13.42 2.85 10.02
C GLU A 152 13.48 4.36 9.75
N ASP A 153 13.58 5.16 10.81
CA ASP A 153 13.83 6.61 10.80
C ASP A 153 12.76 7.44 10.06
N GLY A 154 11.61 6.86 9.72
CA GLY A 154 10.57 7.55 8.96
C GLY A 154 10.93 7.86 7.51
N LEU A 155 12.02 7.26 7.00
CA LEU A 155 12.51 7.48 5.65
C LEU A 155 11.58 6.83 4.60
N ASP A 156 11.48 7.47 3.43
CA ASP A 156 10.90 6.86 2.24
C ASP A 156 11.86 5.83 1.61
N PRO A 157 11.41 4.97 0.68
CA PRO A 157 12.27 3.97 0.05
C PRO A 157 13.48 4.55 -0.68
N ASP A 158 13.35 5.72 -1.33
CA ASP A 158 14.43 6.43 -2.02
C ASP A 158 15.52 6.88 -1.02
N GLU A 159 15.12 7.53 0.06
CA GLU A 159 16.02 7.99 1.12
C GLU A 159 16.69 6.81 1.84
N PHE A 160 15.91 5.77 2.16
CA PHE A 160 16.41 4.60 2.88
C PHE A 160 17.48 3.85 2.08
N ILE A 161 17.22 3.56 0.79
CA ILE A 161 18.17 2.78 -0.02
C ILE A 161 19.46 3.55 -0.29
N LYS A 162 19.39 4.87 -0.42
CA LYS A 162 20.56 5.75 -0.54
C LYS A 162 21.40 5.80 0.73
N LYS A 163 20.75 5.79 1.89
CA LYS A 163 21.43 5.89 3.20
C LYS A 163 22.03 4.57 3.65
N TYR A 164 21.31 3.48 3.49
CA TYR A 164 21.66 2.19 4.09
C TYR A 164 22.06 1.10 3.08
N GLY A 165 21.81 1.30 1.81
CA GLY A 165 22.16 0.37 0.75
C GLY A 165 21.22 -0.84 0.61
N LYS A 166 21.58 -1.69 -0.36
CA LYS A 166 20.78 -2.84 -0.77
C LYS A 166 20.62 -3.90 0.32
N GLU A 167 21.72 -4.24 0.98
CA GLU A 167 21.77 -5.31 1.99
C GLU A 167 20.80 -5.00 3.13
N LYS A 168 20.79 -3.75 3.61
CA LYS A 168 19.87 -3.34 4.68
C LYS A 168 18.41 -3.33 4.23
N PHE A 169 18.14 -2.96 2.97
CA PHE A 169 16.79 -3.05 2.42
C PHE A 169 16.31 -4.51 2.33
N LEU A 170 17.18 -5.44 1.91
CA LEU A 170 16.85 -6.86 1.86
C LEU A 170 16.63 -7.46 3.25
N GLU A 171 17.38 -7.01 4.27
CA GLU A 171 17.13 -7.37 5.67
C GLU A 171 15.72 -6.94 6.08
N LYS A 172 15.34 -5.66 5.85
CA LYS A 172 13.99 -5.16 6.13
C LYS A 172 12.90 -5.89 5.35
N LYS A 173 13.18 -6.27 4.11
CA LYS A 173 12.27 -7.13 3.33
C LYS A 173 12.10 -8.51 3.97
N GLY A 174 13.17 -9.08 4.55
CA GLY A 174 13.11 -10.34 5.29
C GLY A 174 12.28 -10.26 6.57
N GLU A 175 12.25 -9.09 7.22
CA GLU A 175 11.48 -8.79 8.44
C GLU A 175 10.02 -8.37 8.15
N ALA A 176 9.62 -8.30 6.88
CA ALA A 176 8.31 -7.78 6.48
C ALA A 176 7.16 -8.58 7.11
N LEU A 177 6.21 -7.86 7.69
CA LEU A 177 5.03 -8.42 8.33
C LEU A 177 4.00 -8.81 7.27
N ASP A 178 3.47 -10.03 7.33
CA ASP A 178 2.32 -10.36 6.50
C ASP A 178 1.09 -9.51 6.86
N SER A 179 0.12 -9.46 5.95
CA SER A 179 -1.08 -8.62 6.07
C SER A 179 -1.86 -8.84 7.39
N TYR A 180 -1.91 -10.06 7.90
CA TYR A 180 -2.63 -10.36 9.14
C TYR A 180 -1.85 -9.90 10.37
N ASN A 181 -0.54 -10.18 10.43
CA ASN A 181 0.33 -9.70 11.49
C ASN A 181 0.43 -8.18 11.50
N TYR A 182 0.49 -7.53 10.32
CA TYR A 182 0.44 -6.07 10.22
C TYR A 182 -0.84 -5.50 10.83
N LYS A 183 -2.02 -6.03 10.46
CA LYS A 183 -3.30 -5.59 11.03
C LYS A 183 -3.39 -5.85 12.54
N TYR A 184 -2.99 -7.04 12.98
CA TYR A 184 -2.99 -7.40 14.41
C TYR A 184 -2.11 -6.45 15.24
N ASN A 185 -0.87 -6.23 14.82
CA ASN A 185 0.06 -5.35 15.52
C ASN A 185 -0.44 -3.90 15.58
N LYS A 186 -1.12 -3.43 14.53
CA LYS A 186 -1.73 -2.11 14.52
C LYS A 186 -2.86 -1.99 15.54
N ILE A 187 -3.73 -2.99 15.64
CA ILE A 187 -4.80 -3.02 16.67
C ILE A 187 -4.18 -3.11 18.05
N LEU A 188 -3.13 -3.91 18.22
CA LEU A 188 -2.41 -4.06 19.48
C LEU A 188 -1.77 -2.73 19.92
N ASP A 189 -1.20 -1.95 19.00
CA ASP A 189 -0.66 -0.61 19.29
C ASP A 189 -1.77 0.35 19.75
N ILE A 190 -2.92 0.37 19.06
CA ILE A 190 -4.08 1.16 19.44
C ILE A 190 -4.57 0.76 20.87
N TYR A 191 -4.67 -0.55 21.12
CA TYR A 191 -5.08 -1.08 22.41
C TYR A 191 -4.10 -0.72 23.53
N SER A 192 -2.80 -0.80 23.26
CA SER A 192 -1.75 -0.51 24.26
C SER A 192 -1.76 0.95 24.73
N LYS A 193 -2.13 1.88 23.83
CA LYS A 193 -2.21 3.32 24.09
C LYS A 193 -3.56 3.77 24.70
N ALA A 194 -4.57 2.88 24.70
CA ALA A 194 -5.90 3.17 25.23
C ALA A 194 -5.91 3.17 26.78
N ASN A 195 -6.67 4.07 27.36
CA ASN A 195 -6.94 4.05 28.81
C ASN A 195 -7.86 2.87 29.19
N GLN A 196 -8.02 2.63 30.51
CA GLN A 196 -8.73 1.45 31.00
C GLN A 196 -10.20 1.37 30.54
N ASN A 197 -10.88 2.51 30.44
CA ASN A 197 -12.28 2.56 30.01
C ASN A 197 -12.40 2.30 28.48
N GLU A 198 -11.44 2.78 27.69
CA GLU A 198 -11.40 2.61 26.24
C GLU A 198 -11.00 1.20 25.81
N LYS A 199 -10.27 0.46 26.64
CA LYS A 199 -9.77 -0.89 26.31
C LYS A 199 -10.89 -1.86 25.94
N PHE A 200 -12.04 -1.78 26.60
CA PHE A 200 -13.19 -2.62 26.27
C PHE A 200 -13.73 -2.33 24.85
N GLU A 201 -13.80 -1.05 24.47
CA GLU A 201 -14.21 -0.65 23.12
C GLU A 201 -13.22 -1.11 22.04
N LYS A 202 -11.92 -1.24 22.39
CA LYS A 202 -10.90 -1.71 21.47
C LYS A 202 -10.93 -3.23 21.26
N LEU A 203 -11.58 -3.99 22.15
CA LEU A 203 -11.81 -5.42 21.94
C LEU A 203 -12.65 -5.67 20.67
N ASP A 204 -13.59 -4.79 20.35
CA ASP A 204 -14.40 -4.89 19.15
C ASP A 204 -13.54 -4.88 17.86
N LEU A 205 -12.42 -4.15 17.86
CA LEU A 205 -11.48 -4.14 16.73
C LEU A 205 -10.84 -5.52 16.51
N PHE A 206 -10.54 -6.25 17.59
CA PHE A 206 -10.02 -7.62 17.48
C PHE A 206 -11.09 -8.57 16.97
N ILE A 207 -12.34 -8.45 17.42
CA ILE A 207 -13.46 -9.28 16.93
C ILE A 207 -13.69 -9.03 15.44
N GLU A 208 -13.71 -7.76 15.01
CA GLU A 208 -13.83 -7.38 13.61
C GLU A 208 -12.67 -7.96 12.76
N PHE A 209 -11.44 -7.84 13.26
CA PHE A 209 -10.25 -8.42 12.60
C PHE A 209 -10.38 -9.95 12.49
N LEU A 210 -10.69 -10.65 13.58
CA LEU A 210 -10.83 -12.10 13.59
C LEU A 210 -11.94 -12.58 12.64
N SER A 211 -13.05 -11.86 12.56
CA SER A 211 -14.16 -12.16 11.66
C SER A 211 -13.77 -11.98 10.17
N SER A 212 -12.77 -11.13 9.88
CA SER A 212 -12.28 -10.85 8.53
C SER A 212 -11.32 -11.92 7.98
N ILE A 213 -10.87 -12.86 8.81
CA ILE A 213 -9.92 -13.91 8.41
C ILE A 213 -10.67 -15.11 7.85
N ASP A 214 -10.60 -15.32 6.53
CA ASP A 214 -11.28 -16.45 5.88
C ASP A 214 -10.59 -17.80 6.14
N LYS A 215 -9.26 -17.82 6.31
CA LYS A 215 -8.49 -19.05 6.54
C LYS A 215 -8.62 -19.50 7.99
N GLU A 216 -9.31 -20.61 8.22
CA GLU A 216 -9.62 -21.13 9.56
C GLU A 216 -8.37 -21.30 10.45
N LEU A 217 -7.32 -21.97 9.95
CA LEU A 217 -6.10 -22.15 10.74
C LEU A 217 -5.41 -20.84 11.10
N THR A 218 -5.42 -19.87 10.18
CA THR A 218 -4.87 -18.52 10.46
C THR A 218 -5.71 -17.83 11.53
N ARG A 219 -7.04 -17.91 11.43
CA ARG A 219 -7.95 -17.33 12.42
C ARG A 219 -7.75 -17.93 13.80
N GLU A 220 -7.60 -19.26 13.90
CA GLU A 220 -7.35 -19.96 15.17
C GLU A 220 -6.06 -19.48 15.86
N ILE A 221 -4.98 -19.23 15.11
CA ILE A 221 -3.74 -18.67 15.68
C ILE A 221 -4.02 -17.32 16.35
N PHE A 222 -4.74 -16.42 15.67
CA PHE A 222 -5.04 -15.10 16.22
C PHE A 222 -6.10 -15.15 17.33
N ILE A 223 -7.06 -16.09 17.30
CA ILE A 223 -7.97 -16.34 18.44
C ILE A 223 -7.16 -16.73 19.68
N ASN A 224 -6.15 -17.61 19.54
CA ASN A 224 -5.26 -17.95 20.65
C ASN A 224 -4.54 -16.71 21.22
N ASN A 225 -4.01 -15.85 20.36
CA ASN A 225 -3.31 -14.64 20.78
C ASN A 225 -4.25 -13.70 21.54
N VAL A 226 -5.45 -13.46 21.03
CA VAL A 226 -6.45 -12.58 21.66
C VAL A 226 -6.98 -13.20 22.95
N SER A 227 -7.26 -14.52 23.00
CA SER A 227 -7.66 -15.26 24.18
C SER A 227 -6.64 -15.08 25.32
N THR A 228 -5.36 -15.24 25.01
CA THR A 228 -4.27 -15.05 25.97
C THR A 228 -4.15 -13.60 26.42
N LEU A 229 -4.23 -12.65 25.49
CA LEU A 229 -4.09 -11.22 25.78
C LEU A 229 -5.16 -10.69 26.73
N PHE A 230 -6.40 -11.15 26.58
CA PHE A 230 -7.55 -10.68 27.36
C PHE A 230 -7.98 -11.64 28.46
N SER A 231 -7.36 -12.82 28.58
CA SER A 231 -7.79 -13.90 29.47
C SER A 231 -9.27 -14.29 29.27
N ILE A 232 -9.70 -14.36 28.00
CA ILE A 232 -11.06 -14.72 27.59
C ILE A 232 -11.03 -16.12 26.98
N ASP A 233 -12.00 -16.96 27.31
CA ASP A 233 -12.10 -18.29 26.71
C ASP A 233 -12.37 -18.22 25.20
N LYS A 234 -11.74 -19.14 24.46
CA LYS A 234 -11.88 -19.23 22.99
C LYS A 234 -13.33 -19.44 22.54
N SER A 235 -14.12 -20.19 23.33
CA SER A 235 -15.56 -20.38 23.09
C SER A 235 -16.30 -19.04 23.07
N THR A 236 -16.04 -18.19 24.04
CA THR A 236 -16.63 -16.85 24.15
C THR A 236 -16.20 -15.95 22.96
N LEU A 237 -14.93 -16.01 22.55
CA LEU A 237 -14.46 -15.28 21.37
C LEU A 237 -15.12 -15.78 20.10
N ASN A 238 -15.26 -17.10 19.91
CA ASN A 238 -15.92 -17.68 18.75
C ASN A 238 -17.41 -17.30 18.69
N GLU A 239 -18.12 -17.28 19.82
CA GLU A 239 -19.50 -16.79 19.89
C GLU A 239 -19.59 -15.31 19.48
N ALA A 240 -18.69 -14.46 19.99
CA ALA A 240 -18.64 -13.05 19.63
C ALA A 240 -18.35 -12.84 18.13
N ILE A 241 -17.41 -13.59 17.55
CA ILE A 241 -17.08 -13.56 16.11
C ILE A 241 -18.30 -13.96 15.27
N ASN A 242 -18.98 -15.06 15.65
CA ASN A 242 -20.16 -15.54 14.93
C ASN A 242 -21.31 -14.52 14.99
N LYS A 243 -21.56 -13.93 16.17
CA LYS A 243 -22.55 -12.87 16.34
C LYS A 243 -22.22 -11.65 15.47
N TYR A 244 -20.97 -11.19 15.49
CA TYR A 244 -20.52 -10.07 14.67
C TYR A 244 -20.74 -10.35 13.17
N SER A 245 -20.42 -11.58 12.72
CA SER A 245 -20.59 -11.99 11.32
C SER A 245 -22.07 -12.05 10.91
N THR A 246 -22.98 -12.45 11.79
CA THR A 246 -24.42 -12.47 11.53
C THR A 246 -25.03 -11.07 11.49
N ASP A 247 -24.65 -10.19 12.41
CA ASP A 247 -25.14 -8.82 12.50
C ASP A 247 -24.63 -7.95 11.33
N THR A 248 -23.46 -8.24 10.79
CA THR A 248 -22.85 -7.56 9.62
C THR A 248 -23.17 -8.23 8.29
N GLY A 249 -23.76 -9.41 8.29
CA GLY A 249 -23.97 -10.32 7.15
C GLY A 249 -24.79 -9.79 5.96
N ASN A 250 -25.23 -8.53 6.03
CA ASN A 250 -25.88 -7.83 4.92
C ASN A 250 -25.26 -6.45 4.59
N LYS A 251 -24.12 -6.11 5.18
CA LYS A 251 -23.41 -4.87 4.86
C LYS A 251 -21.97 -5.21 4.50
N ASP A 252 -21.63 -4.94 3.25
CA ASP A 252 -20.30 -5.02 2.64
C ASP A 252 -19.14 -5.33 3.62
N LYS A 253 -18.45 -6.45 3.43
CA LYS A 253 -17.32 -6.97 4.21
C LYS A 253 -16.14 -6.00 4.38
N PHE A 254 -16.29 -4.72 4.05
CA PHE A 254 -15.22 -3.72 4.06
C PHE A 254 -15.69 -2.30 4.36
N ASN A 255 -15.93 -1.98 5.61
CA ASN A 255 -16.06 -0.60 6.07
C ASN A 255 -15.15 -0.28 7.27
N TYR A 256 -13.87 -0.70 7.21
CA TYR A 256 -12.84 -0.26 8.16
C TYR A 256 -12.61 1.26 8.11
N SER A 257 -12.92 1.91 6.96
CA SER A 257 -12.63 3.33 6.73
C SER A 257 -13.58 4.31 7.41
N LYS A 258 -14.74 3.88 7.90
CA LYS A 258 -15.75 4.82 8.48
C LYS A 258 -15.68 5.00 9.99
N LYS A 259 -15.04 4.10 10.76
CA LYS A 259 -14.91 4.24 12.22
C LYS A 259 -13.54 4.77 12.71
N ALA A 260 -12.54 4.84 11.85
CA ALA A 260 -11.22 5.36 12.19
C ALA A 260 -11.04 6.84 11.78
N ASN A 261 -11.94 7.73 12.22
CA ASN A 261 -11.58 9.14 12.39
C ASN A 261 -10.71 9.28 13.67
N ILE A 262 -9.54 8.65 13.65
CA ILE A 262 -8.53 8.84 14.67
C ILE A 262 -7.54 9.87 14.13
N THR A 263 -7.68 11.09 14.62
CA THR A 263 -6.68 12.14 14.46
C THR A 263 -5.40 11.67 15.15
N ILE A 264 -4.40 11.23 14.37
CA ILE A 264 -3.06 11.00 14.90
C ILE A 264 -2.45 12.39 15.08
N VAL A 265 -2.28 12.81 16.33
CA VAL A 265 -1.50 14.00 16.68
C VAL A 265 -0.03 13.60 16.53
N PRO A 266 0.77 14.28 15.68
CA PRO A 266 2.20 14.02 15.61
C PRO A 266 2.86 14.50 16.91
N SER A 267 3.66 13.64 17.52
CA SER A 267 4.63 14.02 18.56
C SER A 267 5.93 14.46 17.90
#